data_71d1ca11166ad1ca0caf86c5b5c854ea
#
_entry.id   71d1ca11166ad1ca0caf86c5b5c854ea
#
_cell.length_a   1.000
_cell.length_b   1.000
_cell.length_c   1.000
_cell.angle_alpha   90.00
_cell.angle_beta   90.00
_cell.angle_gamma   90.00
#
_symmetry.space_group_name_H-M   'P 1'
#
loop_
_entity.id
_entity.type
_entity.pdbx_description
1 polymer ?
#
loop_
_entity_poly.entity_id
_entity_poly.type
_entity_poly.pdbx_seq_one_letter_code
_entity_poly.pdbx_strand_id
1 'polypeptide(L)'
;LHLRDNREAAALAEAGLDAGDIQQRLAVLDSRGLLVDDQPFRDAYKSELAWESHLAERHGLSAPQHRGLEEVIENYKPTILIGTSGQPGAFTESMAKTMMSATERPIILPFSNPTHYAEATPHDLLQWTNGKALVATGSPFEPVSYGGQTFKIGQGNNVFIFPGLGLGALLSGSSVVTDNMVSAASLAAAESVTDEELANGMLFPEISRLRDVTINVARAVANKAIDDGFANTTREDIESRLQNGLWQPDYPTITRI
;
A
#
# COMPACT_ATOMS: atom_id res chain seq x y z
N LEU A 1 -6.94 -5.73 -8.39
CA LEU A 1 -6.50 -4.52 -7.68
C LEU A 1 -7.35 -3.35 -8.15
N HIS A 2 -8.32 -2.95 -7.33
CA HIS A 2 -9.14 -1.77 -7.61
C HIS A 2 -8.43 -0.51 -7.13
N LEU A 3 -7.47 -0.01 -7.90
CA LEU A 3 -6.75 1.23 -7.60
C LEU A 3 -7.56 2.50 -7.92
N ARG A 4 -8.74 2.35 -8.52
CA ARG A 4 -9.68 3.46 -8.76
C ARG A 4 -10.81 3.58 -7.76
N ASP A 5 -10.98 2.62 -6.88
CA ASP A 5 -11.90 2.80 -5.78
C ASP A 5 -11.39 3.88 -4.85
N ASN A 6 -11.90 5.04 -5.04
CA ASN A 6 -12.08 6.22 -4.16
C ASN A 6 -11.04 6.50 -3.04
N ARG A 7 -10.13 5.59 -2.71
CA ARG A 7 -9.29 5.65 -1.50
C ARG A 7 -8.01 6.44 -1.70
N GLU A 8 -7.26 6.09 -2.74
CA GLU A 8 -6.09 6.88 -3.12
C GLU A 8 -6.55 8.19 -3.75
N ALA A 9 -7.64 8.15 -4.52
CA ALA A 9 -8.31 9.33 -5.03
C ALA A 9 -8.85 10.20 -3.89
N ALA A 10 -9.42 9.63 -2.82
CA ALA A 10 -9.88 10.41 -1.67
C ALA A 10 -8.71 11.07 -0.92
N ALA A 11 -7.61 10.33 -0.65
CA ALA A 11 -6.43 10.90 0.00
C ALA A 11 -5.77 11.98 -0.84
N LEU A 12 -5.70 11.79 -2.17
CA LEU A 12 -5.17 12.78 -3.10
C LEU A 12 -6.14 13.97 -3.27
N ALA A 13 -7.45 13.73 -3.24
CA ALA A 13 -8.45 14.79 -3.24
C ALA A 13 -8.43 15.61 -1.95
N GLU A 14 -8.25 14.98 -0.79
CA GLU A 14 -8.01 15.64 0.50
C GLU A 14 -6.73 16.49 0.46
N ALA A 15 -5.73 16.06 -0.31
CA ALA A 15 -4.53 16.84 -0.61
C ALA A 15 -4.75 17.95 -1.66
N GLY A 16 -5.97 18.16 -2.13
CA GLY A 16 -6.35 19.24 -3.05
C GLY A 16 -6.18 18.94 -4.54
N LEU A 17 -6.03 17.65 -4.91
CA LEU A 17 -5.93 17.23 -6.31
C LEU A 17 -7.31 16.92 -6.89
N ASP A 18 -7.58 17.33 -8.11
CA ASP A 18 -8.79 16.93 -8.82
C ASP A 18 -8.69 15.53 -9.47
N ALA A 19 -9.80 14.97 -9.93
CA ALA A 19 -9.83 13.63 -10.51
C ALA A 19 -8.94 13.49 -11.76
N GLY A 20 -8.79 14.54 -12.55
CA GLY A 20 -7.91 14.55 -13.73
C GLY A 20 -6.44 14.56 -13.34
N ASP A 21 -6.08 15.32 -12.32
CA ASP A 21 -4.73 15.34 -11.76
C ASP A 21 -4.35 13.98 -11.16
N ILE A 22 -5.28 13.33 -10.48
CA ILE A 22 -5.08 12.00 -9.90
C ILE A 22 -4.81 10.95 -11.00
N GLN A 23 -5.62 10.96 -12.06
CA GLN A 23 -5.46 10.02 -13.18
C GLN A 23 -4.09 10.17 -13.85
N GLN A 24 -3.59 11.41 -13.98
CA GLN A 24 -2.28 11.69 -14.57
C GLN A 24 -1.11 11.24 -13.68
N ARG A 25 -1.32 10.99 -12.39
CA ARG A 25 -0.30 10.57 -11.42
C ARG A 25 -0.21 9.07 -11.21
N LEU A 26 -1.11 8.31 -11.80
CA LEU A 26 -1.15 6.84 -11.68
C LEU A 26 -0.91 6.19 -13.03
N ALA A 27 0.11 5.38 -13.16
CA ALA A 27 0.38 4.55 -14.33
C ALA A 27 0.23 3.08 -13.95
N VAL A 28 -0.73 2.39 -14.57
CA VAL A 28 -1.00 0.97 -14.29
C VAL A 28 -0.58 0.12 -15.48
N LEU A 29 0.22 -0.90 -15.19
CA LEU A 29 0.73 -1.83 -16.20
C LEU A 29 0.23 -3.25 -15.93
N ASP A 30 0.02 -3.99 -17.01
CA ASP A 30 -0.12 -5.45 -16.94
C ASP A 30 0.98 -6.13 -17.76
N SER A 31 0.86 -7.44 -18.02
CA SER A 31 1.84 -8.21 -18.80
C SER A 31 2.04 -7.72 -20.25
N ARG A 32 1.17 -6.84 -20.73
CA ARG A 32 1.25 -6.22 -22.07
C ARG A 32 1.82 -4.81 -22.05
N GLY A 33 2.11 -4.26 -20.86
CA GLY A 33 2.61 -2.91 -20.65
C GLY A 33 1.55 -1.96 -20.06
N LEU A 34 1.77 -0.66 -20.23
CA LEU A 34 0.89 0.40 -19.75
C LEU A 34 -0.52 0.26 -20.32
N LEU A 35 -1.52 0.34 -19.43
CA LEU A 35 -2.92 0.35 -19.85
C LEU A 35 -3.25 1.71 -20.49
N VAL A 36 -3.68 1.68 -21.76
CA VAL A 36 -4.09 2.86 -22.54
C VAL A 36 -5.40 2.54 -23.26
N ASP A 37 -6.29 3.51 -23.38
CA ASP A 37 -7.65 3.35 -23.92
C ASP A 37 -7.73 3.06 -25.43
N ASP A 38 -6.60 3.05 -26.12
CA ASP A 38 -6.48 2.73 -27.55
C ASP A 38 -6.48 1.21 -27.87
N GLN A 39 -6.65 0.36 -26.85
CA GLN A 39 -6.71 -1.09 -27.01
C GLN A 39 -7.87 -1.71 -26.21
N PRO A 40 -8.45 -2.80 -26.69
CA PRO A 40 -9.53 -3.47 -25.97
C PRO A 40 -9.01 -4.15 -24.71
N PHE A 41 -9.75 -4.04 -23.61
CA PHE A 41 -9.49 -4.77 -22.37
C PHE A 41 -10.43 -5.97 -22.25
N ARG A 42 -9.88 -7.10 -21.82
CA ARG A 42 -10.68 -8.28 -21.49
C ARG A 42 -11.53 -8.06 -20.24
N ASP A 43 -10.95 -7.35 -19.28
CA ASP A 43 -11.54 -7.11 -17.97
C ASP A 43 -11.97 -5.64 -17.87
N ALA A 44 -13.25 -5.40 -17.62
CA ALA A 44 -13.84 -4.06 -17.61
C ALA A 44 -13.13 -3.08 -16.64
N TYR A 45 -12.69 -3.55 -15.47
CA TYR A 45 -11.99 -2.71 -14.50
C TYR A 45 -10.65 -2.15 -15.03
N LYS A 46 -10.01 -2.79 -16.02
CA LYS A 46 -8.78 -2.27 -16.62
C LYS A 46 -9.02 -1.01 -17.44
N SER A 47 -10.20 -0.88 -18.05
CA SER A 47 -10.54 0.33 -18.81
C SER A 47 -10.64 1.56 -17.92
N GLU A 48 -11.00 1.36 -16.66
CA GLU A 48 -11.06 2.45 -15.68
C GLU A 48 -9.68 2.94 -15.23
N LEU A 49 -8.66 2.07 -15.29
CA LEU A 49 -7.29 2.35 -14.90
C LEU A 49 -6.42 2.79 -16.09
N ALA A 50 -6.97 2.72 -17.29
CA ALA A 50 -6.24 3.06 -18.51
C ALA A 50 -6.01 4.57 -18.63
N TRP A 51 -4.83 4.94 -19.09
CA TRP A 51 -4.58 6.29 -19.52
C TRP A 51 -5.35 6.59 -20.79
N GLU A 52 -5.77 7.84 -20.94
CA GLU A 52 -6.23 8.34 -22.23
C GLU A 52 -5.05 8.40 -23.20
N SER A 53 -5.31 8.11 -24.49
CA SER A 53 -4.26 8.04 -25.52
C SER A 53 -3.43 9.33 -25.60
N HIS A 54 -4.07 10.49 -25.43
CA HIS A 54 -3.36 11.78 -25.46
C HIS A 54 -2.38 11.96 -24.28
N LEU A 55 -2.64 11.32 -23.13
CA LEU A 55 -1.70 11.32 -22.00
C LEU A 55 -0.47 10.45 -22.30
N ALA A 56 -0.68 9.28 -22.89
CA ALA A 56 0.41 8.42 -23.35
C ALA A 56 1.28 9.13 -24.40
N GLU A 57 0.67 9.86 -25.36
CA GLU A 57 1.38 10.66 -26.34
C GLU A 57 2.26 11.75 -25.71
N ARG A 58 1.75 12.48 -24.72
CA ARG A 58 2.52 13.52 -24.01
C ARG A 58 3.77 12.96 -23.32
N HIS A 59 3.75 11.71 -22.94
CA HIS A 59 4.89 11.01 -22.33
C HIS A 59 5.72 10.19 -23.33
N GLY A 60 5.50 10.33 -24.65
CA GLY A 60 6.23 9.57 -25.65
C GLY A 60 5.90 8.07 -25.70
N LEU A 61 4.77 7.67 -25.11
CA LEU A 61 4.32 6.28 -24.98
C LEU A 61 3.14 5.97 -25.93
N SER A 62 3.05 6.65 -27.06
CA SER A 62 1.98 6.48 -28.05
C SER A 62 2.00 5.09 -28.72
N ALA A 63 3.19 4.56 -28.99
CA ALA A 63 3.34 3.28 -29.66
C ALA A 63 3.25 2.10 -28.67
N PRO A 64 2.34 1.12 -28.86
CA PRO A 64 2.13 0.02 -27.92
C PRO A 64 3.40 -0.79 -27.59
N GLN A 65 4.33 -0.93 -28.54
CA GLN A 65 5.61 -1.64 -28.34
C GLN A 65 6.58 -0.90 -27.41
N HIS A 66 6.32 0.35 -27.05
CA HIS A 66 7.14 1.19 -26.17
C HIS A 66 6.43 1.48 -24.82
N ARG A 67 5.56 0.58 -24.37
CA ARG A 67 4.79 0.71 -23.12
C ARG A 67 5.20 -0.29 -22.06
N GLY A 68 6.38 -0.89 -22.19
CA GLY A 68 6.96 -1.74 -21.15
C GLY A 68 7.30 -0.96 -19.88
N LEU A 69 7.57 -1.68 -18.81
CA LEU A 69 7.85 -1.06 -17.51
C LEU A 69 9.04 -0.10 -17.56
N GLU A 70 10.11 -0.49 -18.26
CA GLU A 70 11.32 0.34 -18.36
C GLU A 70 11.06 1.64 -19.10
N GLU A 71 10.40 1.57 -20.27
CA GLU A 71 10.05 2.75 -21.05
C GLU A 71 9.09 3.68 -20.29
N VAL A 72 8.15 3.12 -19.54
CA VAL A 72 7.25 3.92 -18.70
C VAL A 72 8.03 4.63 -17.60
N ILE A 73 8.95 3.96 -16.91
CA ILE A 73 9.78 4.59 -15.87
C ILE A 73 10.67 5.69 -16.48
N GLU A 74 11.27 5.46 -17.63
CA GLU A 74 12.13 6.43 -18.31
C GLU A 74 11.37 7.72 -18.71
N ASN A 75 10.17 7.57 -19.22
CA ASN A 75 9.40 8.69 -19.79
C ASN A 75 8.49 9.38 -18.77
N TYR A 76 7.88 8.60 -17.85
CA TYR A 76 6.95 9.12 -16.84
C TYR A 76 7.68 9.55 -15.55
N LYS A 77 8.80 8.91 -15.21
CA LYS A 77 9.65 9.18 -14.03
C LYS A 77 8.87 9.16 -12.72
N PRO A 78 8.26 8.01 -12.37
CA PRO A 78 7.49 7.89 -11.14
C PRO A 78 8.40 8.05 -9.91
N THR A 79 7.85 8.56 -8.82
CA THR A 79 8.51 8.63 -7.51
C THR A 79 8.21 7.42 -6.64
N ILE A 80 7.15 6.68 -6.99
CA ILE A 80 6.71 5.46 -6.30
C ILE A 80 6.54 4.34 -7.33
N LEU A 81 7.12 3.19 -7.08
CA LEU A 81 6.98 1.98 -7.90
C LEU A 81 6.46 0.83 -7.03
N ILE A 82 5.34 0.24 -7.44
CA ILE A 82 4.69 -0.88 -6.73
C ILE A 82 4.65 -2.09 -7.66
N GLY A 83 5.19 -3.22 -7.21
CA GLY A 83 5.19 -4.49 -7.93
C GLY A 83 4.25 -5.51 -7.29
N THR A 84 3.37 -6.06 -8.12
CA THR A 84 2.47 -7.17 -7.78
C THR A 84 2.41 -8.17 -8.94
N SER A 85 3.52 -8.30 -9.67
CA SER A 85 3.59 -9.02 -10.94
C SER A 85 3.83 -10.53 -10.78
N GLY A 86 4.38 -10.95 -9.66
CA GLY A 86 4.86 -12.32 -9.45
C GLY A 86 6.08 -12.68 -10.32
N GLN A 87 6.80 -11.69 -10.85
CA GLN A 87 7.94 -11.89 -11.74
C GLN A 87 9.25 -11.48 -11.07
N PRO A 88 10.06 -12.44 -10.62
CA PRO A 88 11.36 -12.15 -10.03
C PRO A 88 12.25 -11.35 -11.00
N GLY A 89 12.92 -10.31 -10.48
CA GLY A 89 13.82 -9.49 -11.28
C GLY A 89 13.14 -8.52 -12.25
N ALA A 90 11.80 -8.33 -12.12
CA ALA A 90 11.08 -7.36 -12.96
C ALA A 90 11.54 -5.91 -12.71
N PHE A 91 12.04 -5.61 -11.51
CA PHE A 91 12.68 -4.32 -11.23
C PHE A 91 14.19 -4.45 -11.43
N THR A 92 14.75 -3.55 -12.21
CA THR A 92 16.17 -3.58 -12.60
C THR A 92 16.94 -2.40 -11.99
N GLU A 93 18.27 -2.52 -12.01
CA GLU A 93 19.17 -1.43 -11.61
C GLU A 93 18.95 -0.15 -12.43
N SER A 94 18.73 -0.29 -13.75
CA SER A 94 18.43 0.83 -14.65
C SER A 94 17.19 1.59 -14.19
N MET A 95 16.10 0.88 -13.90
CA MET A 95 14.86 1.47 -13.41
C MET A 95 15.04 2.20 -12.10
N ALA A 96 15.71 1.59 -11.13
CA ALA A 96 15.96 2.21 -9.82
C ALA A 96 16.81 3.49 -9.95
N LYS A 97 17.82 3.48 -10.79
CA LYS A 97 18.65 4.66 -11.08
C LYS A 97 17.88 5.75 -11.82
N THR A 98 16.99 5.39 -12.74
CA THR A 98 16.11 6.36 -13.42
C THR A 98 15.18 7.03 -12.42
N MET A 99 14.58 6.30 -11.50
CA MET A 99 13.77 6.89 -10.44
C MET A 99 14.56 7.85 -9.54
N MET A 100 15.83 7.53 -9.24
CA MET A 100 16.74 8.42 -8.51
C MET A 100 17.00 9.75 -9.23
N SER A 101 16.82 9.81 -10.55
CA SER A 101 16.92 11.08 -11.30
C SER A 101 15.68 11.97 -11.12
N ALA A 102 14.55 11.41 -10.73
CA ALA A 102 13.28 12.11 -10.53
C ALA A 102 13.05 12.53 -9.07
N THR A 103 13.59 11.77 -8.12
CA THR A 103 13.45 12.06 -6.69
C THR A 103 14.67 11.57 -5.91
N GLU A 104 15.01 12.29 -4.84
CA GLU A 104 16.16 11.91 -4.01
C GLU A 104 15.91 10.58 -3.26
N ARG A 105 14.67 10.30 -2.87
CA ARG A 105 14.28 9.11 -2.10
C ARG A 105 13.08 8.41 -2.77
N PRO A 106 13.31 7.58 -3.82
CA PRO A 106 12.23 6.84 -4.45
C PRO A 106 11.64 5.80 -3.48
N ILE A 107 10.33 5.59 -3.56
CA ILE A 107 9.63 4.52 -2.86
C ILE A 107 9.54 3.33 -3.81
N ILE A 108 10.10 2.17 -3.44
CA ILE A 108 10.09 0.96 -4.28
C ILE A 108 9.57 -0.21 -3.46
N LEU A 109 8.43 -0.74 -3.88
CA LEU A 109 7.64 -1.71 -3.14
C LEU A 109 7.46 -3.01 -3.95
N PRO A 110 8.42 -3.96 -3.90
CA PRO A 110 8.26 -5.29 -4.51
C PRO A 110 7.36 -6.16 -3.63
N PHE A 111 6.04 -6.11 -3.87
CA PHE A 111 5.03 -6.74 -3.02
C PHE A 111 4.63 -8.16 -3.41
N SER A 112 5.25 -8.73 -4.44
CA SER A 112 4.95 -10.12 -4.81
C SER A 112 5.38 -11.12 -3.74
N ASN A 113 4.53 -12.13 -3.54
CA ASN A 113 4.69 -13.17 -2.54
C ASN A 113 4.73 -14.57 -3.19
N PRO A 114 5.42 -15.53 -2.61
CA PRO A 114 6.41 -15.44 -1.53
C PRO A 114 7.73 -14.78 -1.99
N THR A 115 8.70 -14.68 -1.09
CA THR A 115 9.98 -13.95 -1.25
C THR A 115 10.67 -14.14 -2.60
N HIS A 116 10.66 -15.38 -3.15
CA HIS A 116 11.30 -15.69 -4.43
C HIS A 116 10.53 -15.16 -5.67
N TYR A 117 9.33 -14.61 -5.49
CA TYR A 117 8.58 -13.91 -6.53
C TYR A 117 8.71 -12.38 -6.45
N ALA A 118 9.41 -11.86 -5.44
CA ALA A 118 9.63 -10.42 -5.32
C ALA A 118 10.32 -9.86 -6.58
N GLU A 119 9.87 -8.73 -7.07
CA GLU A 119 10.36 -8.08 -8.28
C GLU A 119 11.83 -7.65 -8.19
N ALA A 120 12.31 -7.35 -6.97
CA ALA A 120 13.72 -7.13 -6.62
C ALA A 120 13.93 -7.44 -5.14
N THR A 121 15.18 -7.67 -4.74
CA THR A 121 15.50 -7.82 -3.32
C THR A 121 15.75 -6.45 -2.66
N PRO A 122 15.46 -6.26 -1.36
CA PRO A 122 15.83 -5.03 -0.66
C PRO A 122 17.33 -4.73 -0.71
N HIS A 123 18.17 -5.75 -0.68
CA HIS A 123 19.62 -5.61 -0.82
C HIS A 123 19.99 -4.93 -2.14
N ASP A 124 19.46 -5.43 -3.26
CA ASP A 124 19.73 -4.88 -4.58
C ASP A 124 19.21 -3.45 -4.71
N LEU A 125 17.97 -3.20 -4.27
CA LEU A 125 17.36 -1.87 -4.30
C LEU A 125 18.17 -0.83 -3.52
N LEU A 126 18.60 -1.17 -2.30
CA LEU A 126 19.45 -0.29 -1.49
C LEU A 126 20.83 -0.09 -2.12
N GLN A 127 21.41 -1.12 -2.71
CA GLN A 127 22.68 -1.02 -3.44
C GLN A 127 22.54 -0.11 -4.66
N TRP A 128 21.54 -0.31 -5.51
CA TRP A 128 21.31 0.47 -6.73
C TRP A 128 21.01 1.94 -6.48
N THR A 129 20.44 2.25 -5.32
CA THR A 129 20.05 3.61 -4.93
C THR A 129 20.98 4.25 -3.90
N ASN A 130 22.15 3.67 -3.63
CA ASN A 130 23.08 4.14 -2.63
C ASN A 130 22.47 4.33 -1.23
N GLY A 131 21.57 3.41 -0.82
CA GLY A 131 20.88 3.44 0.46
C GLY A 131 19.76 4.49 0.56
N LYS A 132 19.37 5.14 -0.54
CA LYS A 132 18.39 6.23 -0.52
C LYS A 132 16.95 5.79 -0.70
N ALA A 133 16.70 4.66 -1.38
CA ALA A 133 15.34 4.18 -1.58
C ALA A 133 14.64 3.87 -0.26
N LEU A 134 13.36 4.18 -0.18
CA LEU A 134 12.44 3.66 0.82
C LEU A 134 11.87 2.35 0.30
N VAL A 135 12.16 1.26 0.99
CA VAL A 135 11.82 -0.09 0.55
C VAL A 135 10.91 -0.78 1.56
N ALA A 136 9.83 -1.36 1.06
CA ALA A 136 9.04 -2.34 1.81
C ALA A 136 8.65 -3.49 0.88
N THR A 137 8.41 -4.67 1.43
CA THR A 137 8.19 -5.90 0.67
C THR A 137 6.91 -6.61 1.09
N GLY A 138 6.35 -7.44 0.22
CA GLY A 138 5.16 -8.24 0.56
C GLY A 138 5.47 -9.43 1.48
N SER A 139 6.68 -9.99 1.39
CA SER A 139 7.18 -11.08 2.23
C SER A 139 8.26 -10.57 3.17
N PRO A 140 8.52 -11.25 4.31
CA PRO A 140 9.57 -10.84 5.22
C PRO A 140 10.96 -11.02 4.60
N PHE A 141 11.82 -10.01 4.82
CA PHE A 141 13.24 -10.05 4.49
C PHE A 141 14.07 -9.69 5.72
N GLU A 142 15.28 -10.25 5.79
CA GLU A 142 16.24 -9.89 6.81
C GLU A 142 16.69 -8.43 6.65
N PRO A 143 17.10 -7.76 7.75
CA PRO A 143 17.66 -6.42 7.67
C PRO A 143 18.88 -6.36 6.73
N VAL A 144 19.01 -5.27 6.01
CA VAL A 144 20.09 -5.07 5.04
C VAL A 144 21.14 -4.11 5.60
N SER A 145 22.40 -4.52 5.58
CA SER A 145 23.52 -3.64 5.92
C SER A 145 24.10 -3.01 4.66
N TYR A 146 24.10 -1.66 4.59
CA TYR A 146 24.65 -0.90 3.48
C TYR A 146 25.26 0.41 3.98
N GLY A 147 26.46 0.75 3.52
CA GLY A 147 27.11 2.03 3.85
C GLY A 147 27.37 2.26 5.35
N GLY A 148 27.50 1.18 6.14
CA GLY A 148 27.69 1.27 7.60
C GLY A 148 26.40 1.44 8.39
N GLN A 149 25.24 1.45 7.73
CA GLN A 149 23.92 1.52 8.33
C GLN A 149 23.17 0.18 8.13
N THR A 150 22.32 -0.16 9.08
CA THR A 150 21.41 -1.32 8.97
C THR A 150 19.99 -0.83 8.74
N PHE A 151 19.40 -1.27 7.63
CA PHE A 151 18.03 -0.95 7.22
C PHE A 151 17.11 -2.10 7.64
N LYS A 152 16.11 -1.81 8.44
CA LYS A 152 15.00 -2.72 8.68
C LYS A 152 14.02 -2.61 7.52
N ILE A 153 13.55 -3.75 7.02
CA ILE A 153 12.64 -3.79 5.88
C ILE A 153 11.21 -3.95 6.38
N GLY A 154 10.38 -2.94 6.15
CA GLY A 154 8.96 -2.98 6.46
C GLY A 154 8.23 -4.01 5.57
N GLN A 155 7.24 -4.68 6.12
CA GLN A 155 6.41 -5.61 5.37
C GLN A 155 5.03 -5.01 5.10
N GLY A 156 4.68 -4.83 3.83
CA GLY A 156 3.33 -4.47 3.40
C GLY A 156 2.43 -5.70 3.40
N ASN A 157 1.84 -6.01 4.55
CA ASN A 157 1.03 -7.19 4.73
C ASN A 157 -0.41 -6.83 5.09
N ASN A 158 -1.36 -7.53 4.50
CA ASN A 158 -2.79 -7.40 4.77
C ASN A 158 -3.16 -7.58 6.25
N VAL A 159 -2.31 -8.24 7.04
CA VAL A 159 -2.49 -8.45 8.48
C VAL A 159 -2.58 -7.12 9.26
N PHE A 160 -2.03 -6.03 8.76
CA PHE A 160 -2.18 -4.72 9.38
C PHE A 160 -3.56 -4.09 9.20
N ILE A 161 -4.33 -4.55 8.21
CA ILE A 161 -5.64 -3.97 7.87
C ILE A 161 -6.78 -4.90 8.28
N PHE A 162 -6.81 -6.15 7.80
CA PHE A 162 -7.99 -6.99 7.88
C PHE A 162 -8.48 -7.32 9.30
N PRO A 163 -7.61 -7.64 10.28
CA PRO A 163 -8.11 -7.89 11.63
C PRO A 163 -8.79 -6.66 12.23
N GLY A 164 -8.20 -5.48 12.06
CA GLY A 164 -8.75 -4.22 12.55
C GLY A 164 -10.03 -3.82 11.82
N LEU A 165 -10.07 -3.97 10.50
CA LEU A 165 -11.25 -3.68 9.68
C LEU A 165 -12.43 -4.56 10.10
N GLY A 166 -12.21 -5.87 10.23
CA GLY A 166 -13.25 -6.81 10.68
C GLY A 166 -13.72 -6.53 12.11
N LEU A 167 -12.77 -6.30 13.02
CA LEU A 167 -13.08 -5.97 14.41
C LEU A 167 -13.88 -4.65 14.51
N GLY A 168 -13.49 -3.61 13.77
CA GLY A 168 -14.18 -2.33 13.73
C GLY A 168 -15.61 -2.44 13.22
N ALA A 169 -15.82 -3.22 12.15
CA ALA A 169 -17.15 -3.50 11.62
C ALA A 169 -18.03 -4.25 12.64
N LEU A 170 -17.47 -5.24 13.34
CA LEU A 170 -18.17 -5.98 14.39
C LEU A 170 -18.51 -5.10 15.61
N LEU A 171 -17.56 -4.29 16.07
CA LEU A 171 -17.77 -3.41 17.22
C LEU A 171 -18.81 -2.34 16.95
N SER A 172 -18.83 -1.78 15.74
CA SER A 172 -19.83 -0.79 15.33
C SER A 172 -21.22 -1.39 15.07
N GLY A 173 -21.29 -2.73 14.90
CA GLY A 173 -22.51 -3.40 14.48
C GLY A 173 -22.92 -3.04 13.06
N SER A 174 -21.99 -2.59 12.24
CA SER A 174 -22.25 -2.25 10.85
C SER A 174 -22.59 -3.50 10.03
N SER A 175 -23.62 -3.41 9.21
CA SER A 175 -24.02 -4.48 8.29
C SER A 175 -23.24 -4.46 6.95
N VAL A 176 -22.45 -3.41 6.70
CA VAL A 176 -21.67 -3.21 5.48
C VAL A 176 -20.27 -2.73 5.84
N VAL A 177 -19.31 -3.01 4.95
CA VAL A 177 -18.00 -2.38 4.98
C VAL A 177 -17.93 -1.44 3.78
N THR A 178 -17.90 -0.13 4.05
CA THR A 178 -17.87 0.90 3.02
C THR A 178 -16.42 1.22 2.62
N ASP A 179 -16.24 1.88 1.47
CA ASP A 179 -14.94 2.36 1.02
C ASP A 179 -14.35 3.38 2.00
N ASN A 180 -15.20 4.22 2.62
CA ASN A 180 -14.77 5.15 3.66
C ASN A 180 -14.18 4.41 4.88
N MET A 181 -14.80 3.31 5.31
CA MET A 181 -14.29 2.48 6.41
C MET A 181 -12.93 1.86 6.07
N VAL A 182 -12.74 1.43 4.82
CA VAL A 182 -11.45 0.89 4.38
C VAL A 182 -10.40 1.99 4.24
N SER A 183 -10.78 3.19 3.79
CA SER A 183 -9.89 4.37 3.76
C SER A 183 -9.43 4.74 5.17
N ALA A 184 -10.37 4.77 6.14
CA ALA A 184 -10.06 5.01 7.54
C ALA A 184 -9.11 3.93 8.12
N ALA A 185 -9.29 2.66 7.72
CA ALA A 185 -8.38 1.57 8.11
C ALA A 185 -6.96 1.79 7.59
N SER A 186 -6.85 2.18 6.31
CA SER A 186 -5.56 2.42 5.67
C SER A 186 -4.81 3.60 6.30
N LEU A 187 -5.52 4.69 6.58
CA LEU A 187 -4.97 5.86 7.25
C LEU A 187 -4.49 5.53 8.66
N ALA A 188 -5.31 4.84 9.46
CA ALA A 188 -4.96 4.45 10.82
C ALA A 188 -3.75 3.49 10.86
N ALA A 189 -3.61 2.60 9.88
CA ALA A 189 -2.44 1.76 9.76
C ALA A 189 -1.17 2.56 9.42
N ALA A 190 -1.27 3.54 8.51
CA ALA A 190 -0.18 4.44 8.17
C ALA A 190 0.25 5.31 9.36
N GLU A 191 -0.72 5.90 10.08
CA GLU A 191 -0.47 6.70 11.29
C GLU A 191 0.09 5.88 12.47
N SER A 192 -0.03 4.56 12.40
CA SER A 192 0.57 3.66 13.42
C SER A 192 2.08 3.47 13.25
N VAL A 193 2.67 3.93 12.13
CA VAL A 193 4.13 3.96 11.97
C VAL A 193 4.68 5.05 12.88
N THR A 194 5.67 4.72 13.71
CA THR A 194 6.29 5.67 14.65
C THR A 194 7.33 6.55 13.96
N ASP A 195 7.63 7.70 14.57
CA ASP A 195 8.71 8.58 14.09
C ASP A 195 10.07 7.86 14.05
N GLU A 196 10.33 6.93 14.97
CA GLU A 196 11.54 6.11 14.98
C GLU A 196 11.57 5.14 13.79
N GLU A 197 10.46 4.48 13.49
CA GLU A 197 10.32 3.60 12.32
C GLU A 197 10.50 4.40 11.02
N LEU A 198 9.88 5.57 10.91
CA LEU A 198 10.04 6.49 9.76
C LEU A 198 11.49 6.99 9.62
N ALA A 199 12.14 7.36 10.71
CA ALA A 199 13.54 7.80 10.70
C ALA A 199 14.49 6.68 10.22
N ASN A 200 14.14 5.42 10.48
CA ASN A 200 14.84 4.23 9.99
C ASN A 200 14.41 3.79 8.58
N GLY A 201 13.58 4.58 7.89
CA GLY A 201 13.13 4.32 6.52
C GLY A 201 12.02 3.27 6.39
N MET A 202 11.40 2.86 7.49
CA MET A 202 10.28 1.92 7.46
C MET A 202 8.98 2.64 7.06
N LEU A 203 8.25 2.06 6.11
CA LEU A 203 6.95 2.57 5.64
C LEU A 203 5.76 1.84 6.26
N PHE A 204 6.01 0.76 6.99
CA PHE A 204 5.01 -0.06 7.67
C PHE A 204 5.45 -0.30 9.11
N PRO A 205 4.51 -0.44 10.07
CA PRO A 205 4.86 -0.76 11.45
C PRO A 205 5.61 -2.09 11.57
N GLU A 206 6.40 -2.27 12.62
CA GLU A 206 6.95 -3.59 12.94
C GLU A 206 5.83 -4.58 13.23
N ILE A 207 5.98 -5.82 12.76
CA ILE A 207 4.98 -6.88 12.95
C ILE A 207 4.74 -7.21 14.45
N SER A 208 5.72 -6.95 15.29
CA SER A 208 5.60 -7.07 16.75
C SER A 208 4.54 -6.16 17.35
N ARG A 209 4.18 -5.06 16.66
CA ARG A 209 3.18 -4.08 17.06
C ARG A 209 1.79 -4.33 16.45
N LEU A 210 1.62 -5.50 15.78
CA LEU A 210 0.39 -5.84 15.06
C LEU A 210 -0.87 -5.65 15.92
N ARG A 211 -0.81 -5.98 17.21
CA ARG A 211 -1.97 -5.86 18.11
C ARG A 211 -2.39 -4.40 18.29
N ASP A 212 -1.44 -3.51 18.54
CA ASP A 212 -1.71 -2.09 18.72
C ASP A 212 -2.24 -1.47 17.43
N VAL A 213 -1.65 -1.82 16.29
CA VAL A 213 -2.12 -1.41 14.96
C VAL A 213 -3.56 -1.90 14.73
N THR A 214 -3.85 -3.16 15.05
CA THR A 214 -5.21 -3.73 14.93
C THR A 214 -6.22 -2.93 15.75
N ILE A 215 -5.88 -2.51 16.97
CA ILE A 215 -6.76 -1.71 17.85
C ILE A 215 -6.99 -0.32 17.23
N ASN A 216 -5.93 0.34 16.74
CA ASN A 216 -6.02 1.64 16.11
C ASN A 216 -6.90 1.60 14.84
N VAL A 217 -6.68 0.61 14.00
CA VAL A 217 -7.48 0.38 12.79
C VAL A 217 -8.94 0.09 13.15
N ALA A 218 -9.21 -0.78 14.13
CA ALA A 218 -10.57 -1.10 14.57
C ALA A 218 -11.32 0.13 15.09
N ARG A 219 -10.64 0.98 15.88
CA ARG A 219 -11.18 2.23 16.38
C ARG A 219 -11.55 3.19 15.25
N ALA A 220 -10.64 3.38 14.29
CA ALA A 220 -10.85 4.26 13.14
C ALA A 220 -12.04 3.79 12.29
N VAL A 221 -12.09 2.50 11.97
CA VAL A 221 -13.16 1.87 11.19
C VAL A 221 -14.52 2.00 11.88
N ALA A 222 -14.59 1.69 13.19
CA ALA A 222 -15.83 1.77 13.95
C ALA A 222 -16.33 3.21 14.07
N ASN A 223 -15.43 4.16 14.30
CA ASN A 223 -15.78 5.57 14.33
C ASN A 223 -16.27 6.06 12.95
N LYS A 224 -15.63 5.60 11.87
CA LYS A 224 -16.08 5.94 10.52
C LYS A 224 -17.46 5.38 10.18
N ALA A 225 -17.76 4.15 10.63
CA ALA A 225 -19.10 3.59 10.53
C ALA A 225 -20.17 4.43 11.25
N ILE A 226 -19.83 5.03 12.42
CA ILE A 226 -20.71 5.96 13.12
C ILE A 226 -20.91 7.23 12.30
N ASP A 227 -19.83 7.84 11.81
CA ASP A 227 -19.89 9.10 11.06
C ASP A 227 -20.72 8.98 9.79
N ASP A 228 -20.62 7.82 9.11
CA ASP A 228 -21.36 7.53 7.89
C ASP A 228 -22.79 6.99 8.14
N GLY A 229 -23.21 6.84 9.41
CA GLY A 229 -24.56 6.42 9.79
C GLY A 229 -24.83 4.91 9.64
N PHE A 230 -23.79 4.07 9.54
CA PHE A 230 -23.91 2.62 9.41
C PHE A 230 -23.75 1.87 10.74
N ALA A 231 -23.41 2.56 11.83
CA ALA A 231 -23.24 1.94 13.15
C ALA A 231 -24.57 1.93 13.94
N ASN A 232 -24.68 0.96 14.85
CA ASN A 232 -25.78 0.87 15.81
C ASN A 232 -25.30 0.99 17.27
N THR A 233 -24.16 1.63 17.51
CA THR A 233 -23.49 1.79 18.80
C THR A 233 -22.88 3.19 18.93
N THR A 234 -22.38 3.54 20.11
CA THR A 234 -21.73 4.82 20.40
C THR A 234 -20.20 4.69 20.42
N ARG A 235 -19.49 5.84 20.32
CA ARG A 235 -18.02 5.88 20.45
C ARG A 235 -17.57 5.40 21.84
N GLU A 236 -18.31 5.74 22.90
CA GLU A 236 -18.00 5.33 24.28
C GLU A 236 -18.10 3.81 24.44
N ASP A 237 -19.13 3.20 23.85
CA ASP A 237 -19.28 1.74 23.83
C ASP A 237 -18.14 1.05 23.08
N ILE A 238 -17.70 1.63 21.95
CA ILE A 238 -16.56 1.10 21.18
C ILE A 238 -15.30 1.14 22.03
N GLU A 239 -14.96 2.27 22.65
CA GLU A 239 -13.77 2.37 23.51
C GLU A 239 -13.83 1.40 24.70
N SER A 240 -14.98 1.27 25.34
CA SER A 240 -15.18 0.30 26.42
C SER A 240 -14.94 -1.14 25.95
N ARG A 241 -15.43 -1.51 24.77
CA ARG A 241 -15.22 -2.86 24.21
C ARG A 241 -13.77 -3.09 23.77
N LEU A 242 -13.10 -2.08 23.21
CA LEU A 242 -11.68 -2.18 22.86
C LEU A 242 -10.78 -2.36 24.09
N GLN A 243 -11.12 -1.71 25.22
CA GLN A 243 -10.35 -1.83 26.46
C GLN A 243 -10.60 -3.15 27.20
N ASN A 244 -11.85 -3.61 27.22
CA ASN A 244 -12.29 -4.71 28.08
C ASN A 244 -12.63 -6.01 27.33
N GLY A 245 -12.79 -5.99 26.01
CA GLY A 245 -13.38 -7.08 25.23
C GLY A 245 -12.44 -7.77 24.26
N LEU A 246 -11.17 -7.38 24.18
CA LEU A 246 -10.25 -8.04 23.27
C LEU A 246 -9.76 -9.36 23.84
N TRP A 247 -10.02 -10.45 23.10
CA TRP A 247 -9.52 -11.75 23.42
C TRP A 247 -8.00 -11.72 23.66
N GLN A 248 -7.55 -12.33 24.76
CA GLN A 248 -6.17 -12.53 25.08
C GLN A 248 -5.82 -14.02 24.83
N PRO A 249 -4.63 -14.35 24.29
CA PRO A 249 -4.22 -15.73 24.08
C PRO A 249 -3.74 -16.39 25.39
N ASP A 250 -4.51 -16.20 26.46
CA ASP A 250 -4.23 -16.77 27.77
C ASP A 250 -5.06 -18.05 27.96
N TYR A 251 -4.44 -19.08 28.49
CA TYR A 251 -5.15 -20.30 28.85
C TYR A 251 -6.00 -20.04 30.08
N PRO A 252 -7.30 -20.38 30.05
CA PRO A 252 -8.13 -20.27 31.25
C PRO A 252 -7.59 -21.22 32.34
N THR A 253 -7.61 -20.75 33.59
CA THR A 253 -7.24 -21.60 34.72
C THR A 253 -8.24 -22.75 34.80
N ILE A 254 -7.79 -23.97 34.54
CA ILE A 254 -8.62 -25.17 34.66
C ILE A 254 -8.67 -25.53 36.15
N THR A 255 -9.78 -25.25 36.79
CA THR A 255 -10.05 -25.77 38.16
C THR A 255 -10.73 -27.11 38.07
N ARG A 256 -10.17 -28.09 38.78
CA ARG A 256 -10.78 -29.42 38.94
C ARG A 256 -12.02 -29.23 39.85
N ILE A 257 -13.21 -29.57 39.34
CA ILE A 257 -14.44 -29.63 40.13
C ILE A 257 -14.44 -30.90 40.96
#